data_1c75ed1e7e12d20677ced5024edf7a4e
#
_entry.id   1c75ed1e7e12d20677ced5024edf7a4e
#
_cell.length_a   1.000
_cell.length_b   1.000
_cell.length_c   1.000
_cell.angle_alpha   90.00
_cell.angle_beta   90.00
_cell.angle_gamma   90.00
#
_symmetry.space_group_name_H-M   'P 1'
#
loop_
_entity.id
_entity.type
_entity.pdbx_description
1 polymer ?
#
loop_
_entity_poly.entity_id
_entity_poly.type
_entity_poly.pdbx_seq_one_letter_code
_entity_poly.pdbx_strand_id
1 'polypeptide(L)'
;MRILILLIISISTPLALTAQKGDFPFEPVNWSTVDSSSTFLTHLGVPAMKITGPDEAVARNLNFSTGTIEFDYQATDLGFCGINFRRTAKDKEPLATDYSEFVYLRNFDPEGKVQEGGIQYAPHLRATNLWDVLFPYQAGAAIKQEGWNHLKLVVSKQQMKVYLNEEEVLWIPELLGRDVAGGLSLSGNGIYANLVISPNETEGLPDDKGADLTNNDLRYLRKWQRSQEVLLSKGQNITSADIPDSTESWTAIATERFGLVNLIRHASSPFTEGNRKVVWLKTTVYSDTDQFKQLDLGYSDDVWVFVNGYPAYVGQNTYGYPIQKQPSGRLSLENSRIQLPFQKGKTELLIAVASDFFGWGIIARFTNAYGIRF
;
A
#
# COMPACT_ATOMS: atom_id res chain seq x y z
N MET A 1 19.42 46.76 46.73
CA MET A 1 19.40 46.90 45.26
C MET A 1 19.43 45.48 44.68
N ARG A 2 18.27 44.92 44.33
CA ARG A 2 18.14 43.57 43.77
C ARG A 2 18.08 43.68 42.24
N ILE A 3 19.11 43.14 41.59
CA ILE A 3 19.17 43.10 40.11
C ILE A 3 18.33 41.90 39.65
N LEU A 4 17.29 42.19 38.88
CA LEU A 4 16.43 41.19 38.24
C LEU A 4 17.06 40.87 36.87
N ILE A 5 17.61 39.67 36.71
CA ILE A 5 18.13 39.18 35.42
C ILE A 5 16.94 38.55 34.66
N LEU A 6 16.48 39.21 33.60
CA LEU A 6 15.48 38.70 32.68
C LEU A 6 16.18 37.73 31.71
N LEU A 7 15.90 36.45 31.82
CA LEU A 7 16.37 35.44 30.88
C LEU A 7 15.39 35.42 29.68
N ILE A 8 15.80 35.96 28.54
CA ILE A 8 15.05 35.87 27.28
C ILE A 8 15.34 34.50 26.66
N ILE A 9 14.42 33.57 26.78
CA ILE A 9 14.46 32.28 26.06
C ILE A 9 13.88 32.54 24.66
N SER A 10 14.74 32.63 23.66
CA SER A 10 14.33 32.68 22.27
C SER A 10 13.91 31.24 21.83
N ILE A 11 12.63 31.01 21.78
CA ILE A 11 12.06 29.80 21.17
C ILE A 11 12.14 29.99 19.66
N SER A 12 13.15 29.43 19.04
CA SER A 12 13.18 29.28 17.57
C SER A 12 12.23 28.16 17.16
N THR A 13 11.01 28.51 16.81
CA THR A 13 10.12 27.60 16.06
C THR A 13 10.75 27.34 14.69
N PRO A 14 10.95 26.08 14.27
CA PRO A 14 11.35 25.81 12.90
C PRO A 14 10.21 26.26 11.99
N LEU A 15 10.45 27.26 11.15
CA LEU A 15 9.58 27.56 10.03
C LEU A 15 9.60 26.33 9.12
N ALA A 16 8.49 25.61 9.05
CA ALA A 16 8.28 24.67 7.96
C ALA A 16 8.20 25.49 6.66
N LEU A 17 9.25 25.44 5.83
CA LEU A 17 9.18 25.99 4.49
C LEU A 17 8.11 25.22 3.72
N THR A 18 6.98 25.85 3.45
CA THR A 18 6.05 25.37 2.44
C THR A 18 6.78 25.39 1.10
N ALA A 19 6.72 24.29 0.35
CA ALA A 19 7.35 24.21 -0.96
C ALA A 19 6.84 25.37 -1.84
N GLN A 20 7.77 26.13 -2.44
CA GLN A 20 7.43 27.13 -3.46
C GLN A 20 7.33 26.41 -4.81
N LYS A 21 6.44 26.91 -5.69
CA LYS A 21 6.37 26.43 -7.09
C LYS A 21 7.74 26.64 -7.75
N GLY A 22 8.30 25.58 -8.31
CA GLY A 22 9.53 25.68 -9.05
C GLY A 22 10.24 24.36 -9.30
N ASP A 23 11.29 24.48 -10.06
CA ASP A 23 12.20 23.37 -10.34
C ASP A 23 12.90 22.94 -9.05
N PHE A 24 12.99 21.64 -8.83
CA PHE A 24 13.79 21.06 -7.77
C PHE A 24 15.07 20.46 -8.38
N PRO A 25 16.22 21.15 -8.26
CA PRO A 25 17.41 20.79 -9.02
C PRO A 25 18.01 19.44 -8.64
N PHE A 26 18.46 18.68 -9.65
CA PHE A 26 19.24 17.46 -9.46
C PHE A 26 20.72 17.81 -9.20
N GLU A 27 20.99 18.34 -8.03
CA GLU A 27 22.31 18.70 -7.53
C GLU A 27 22.59 18.05 -6.17
N PRO A 28 23.84 17.66 -5.85
CA PRO A 28 24.16 16.94 -4.62
C PRO A 28 23.69 17.62 -3.34
N VAL A 29 23.63 18.96 -3.31
CA VAL A 29 23.19 19.73 -2.15
C VAL A 29 21.71 19.53 -1.84
N ASN A 30 20.88 19.23 -2.84
CA ASN A 30 19.44 19.07 -2.71
C ASN A 30 18.99 17.64 -2.35
N TRP A 31 19.88 16.67 -2.43
CA TRP A 31 19.55 15.25 -2.24
C TRP A 31 20.39 14.59 -1.18
N SER A 32 19.80 13.64 -0.47
CA SER A 32 20.48 12.66 0.37
C SER A 32 20.43 11.31 -0.34
N THR A 33 21.58 10.74 -0.65
CA THR A 33 21.73 9.53 -1.46
C THR A 33 22.70 8.56 -0.80
N VAL A 34 22.67 7.30 -1.23
CA VAL A 34 23.75 6.35 -0.98
C VAL A 34 24.80 6.52 -2.09
N ASP A 35 26.03 6.82 -1.74
CA ASP A 35 27.12 7.18 -2.67
C ASP A 35 27.34 6.14 -3.78
N SER A 36 27.12 4.86 -3.49
CA SER A 36 27.33 3.77 -4.46
C SER A 36 26.17 3.58 -5.43
N SER A 37 25.00 4.13 -5.15
CA SER A 37 23.78 3.88 -5.92
C SER A 37 23.27 5.10 -6.69
N SER A 38 23.81 6.28 -6.45
CA SER A 38 23.34 7.53 -7.08
C SER A 38 24.49 8.34 -7.66
N THR A 39 24.29 8.85 -8.90
CA THR A 39 25.28 9.67 -9.60
C THR A 39 24.59 10.87 -10.24
N PHE A 40 25.13 12.09 -10.00
CA PHE A 40 24.69 13.31 -10.66
C PHE A 40 25.45 13.50 -11.96
N LEU A 41 24.74 13.81 -13.05
CA LEU A 41 25.29 13.91 -14.39
C LEU A 41 24.49 14.89 -15.26
N THR A 42 25.01 15.21 -16.44
CA THR A 42 24.22 15.83 -17.51
C THR A 42 23.77 14.72 -18.46
N HIS A 43 22.47 14.60 -18.69
CA HIS A 43 21.90 13.62 -19.61
C HIS A 43 20.89 14.25 -20.55
N LEU A 44 21.03 13.98 -21.85
CA LEU A 44 20.24 14.62 -22.93
C LEU A 44 20.18 16.15 -22.82
N GLY A 45 21.28 16.77 -22.35
CA GLY A 45 21.42 18.23 -22.24
C GLY A 45 20.87 18.86 -20.97
N VAL A 46 20.33 18.07 -20.02
CA VAL A 46 19.77 18.58 -18.76
C VAL A 46 20.48 17.97 -17.53
N PRO A 47 20.55 18.70 -16.40
CA PRO A 47 20.99 18.13 -15.13
C PRO A 47 20.08 16.99 -14.71
N ALA A 48 20.68 15.89 -14.29
CA ALA A 48 19.98 14.64 -14.01
C ALA A 48 20.65 13.87 -12.86
N MET A 49 19.94 12.91 -12.31
CA MET A 49 20.46 11.95 -11.35
C MET A 49 20.15 10.52 -11.81
N LYS A 50 21.20 9.70 -11.94
CA LYS A 50 21.04 8.26 -12.15
C LYS A 50 20.97 7.56 -10.81
N ILE A 51 19.96 6.71 -10.64
CA ILE A 51 19.83 5.80 -9.50
C ILE A 51 19.95 4.36 -9.99
N THR A 52 20.66 3.51 -9.23
CA THR A 52 20.81 2.08 -9.51
C THR A 52 20.50 1.27 -8.27
N GLY A 53 19.78 0.15 -8.44
CA GLY A 53 19.40 -0.71 -7.32
C GLY A 53 18.16 -0.22 -6.55
N PRO A 54 17.94 -0.78 -5.35
CA PRO A 54 16.73 -0.53 -4.56
C PRO A 54 16.81 0.74 -3.68
N ASP A 55 17.94 1.44 -3.67
CA ASP A 55 18.16 2.59 -2.80
C ASP A 55 17.30 3.80 -3.18
N GLU A 56 17.03 4.65 -2.18
CA GLU A 56 16.27 5.87 -2.36
C GLU A 56 17.20 7.10 -2.41
N ALA A 57 16.89 8.03 -3.31
CA ALA A 57 17.40 9.39 -3.29
C ALA A 57 16.33 10.30 -2.66
N VAL A 58 16.62 10.87 -1.50
CA VAL A 58 15.68 11.65 -0.70
C VAL A 58 15.90 13.15 -0.91
N ALA A 59 14.86 13.87 -1.33
CA ALA A 59 14.88 15.32 -1.47
C ALA A 59 15.02 16.00 -0.11
N ARG A 60 16.02 16.87 0.03
CA ARG A 60 16.30 17.59 1.28
C ARG A 60 15.38 18.78 1.43
N ASN A 61 14.93 19.04 2.66
CA ASN A 61 14.14 20.22 3.02
C ASN A 61 12.83 20.37 2.22
N LEU A 62 12.33 19.29 1.64
CA LEU A 62 11.07 19.27 0.91
C LEU A 62 9.97 18.70 1.81
N ASN A 63 8.85 19.42 1.87
CA ASN A 63 7.63 18.96 2.52
C ASN A 63 6.46 19.18 1.57
N PHE A 64 5.87 18.10 1.08
CA PHE A 64 4.77 18.12 0.12
C PHE A 64 3.48 17.59 0.76
N SER A 65 2.37 18.28 0.49
CA SER A 65 1.03 17.84 0.94
C SER A 65 0.06 17.66 -0.23
N THR A 66 -0.19 18.73 -1.00
CA THR A 66 -1.11 18.75 -2.15
C THR A 66 -0.48 19.54 -3.29
N GLY A 67 -0.90 19.28 -4.50
CA GLY A 67 -0.40 19.97 -5.69
C GLY A 67 -0.04 19.00 -6.80
N THR A 68 0.79 19.48 -7.72
CA THR A 68 1.28 18.68 -8.86
C THR A 68 2.78 18.42 -8.69
N ILE A 69 3.19 17.20 -8.98
CA ILE A 69 4.59 16.74 -9.07
C ILE A 69 4.80 16.25 -10.50
N GLU A 70 5.79 16.78 -11.17
CA GLU A 70 6.15 16.38 -12.54
C GLU A 70 7.64 16.08 -12.62
N PHE A 71 8.03 15.05 -13.35
CA PHE A 71 9.44 14.74 -13.60
C PHE A 71 9.61 13.86 -14.83
N ASP A 72 10.80 13.89 -15.38
CA ASP A 72 11.19 13.03 -16.48
C ASP A 72 12.00 11.84 -15.98
N TYR A 73 11.73 10.68 -16.56
CA TYR A 73 12.39 9.42 -16.26
C TYR A 73 12.83 8.73 -17.53
N GLN A 74 14.07 8.22 -17.56
CA GLN A 74 14.53 7.29 -18.59
C GLN A 74 14.93 5.97 -17.95
N ALA A 75 14.38 4.87 -18.44
CA ALA A 75 14.77 3.53 -18.05
C ALA A 75 16.25 3.26 -18.42
N THR A 76 17.02 2.69 -17.50
CA THR A 76 18.40 2.25 -17.78
C THR A 76 18.53 0.74 -17.80
N ASP A 77 17.68 0.05 -17.07
CA ASP A 77 17.63 -1.40 -16.96
C ASP A 77 16.18 -1.86 -16.75
N LEU A 78 15.93 -3.17 -16.94
CA LEU A 78 14.67 -3.77 -16.52
C LEU A 78 14.54 -3.71 -14.99
N GLY A 79 13.36 -3.42 -14.50
CA GLY A 79 13.12 -3.34 -13.06
C GLY A 79 12.03 -2.34 -12.67
N PHE A 80 12.15 -1.87 -11.45
CA PHE A 80 11.23 -0.92 -10.87
C PHE A 80 11.85 0.47 -10.80
N CYS A 81 11.01 1.50 -10.97
CA CYS A 81 11.34 2.87 -10.60
C CYS A 81 10.09 3.56 -10.04
N GLY A 82 10.28 4.52 -9.16
CA GLY A 82 9.12 5.18 -8.55
C GLY A 82 9.42 6.40 -7.74
N ILE A 83 8.33 7.01 -7.26
CA ILE A 83 8.35 8.20 -6.44
C ILE A 83 7.54 7.96 -5.17
N ASN A 84 8.17 8.24 -4.03
CA ASN A 84 7.50 8.38 -2.74
C ASN A 84 7.23 9.86 -2.47
N PHE A 85 6.04 10.19 -2.01
CA PHE A 85 5.68 11.52 -1.52
C PHE A 85 4.87 11.42 -0.23
N ARG A 86 4.71 12.52 0.51
CA ARG A 86 4.26 12.51 1.91
C ARG A 86 5.05 11.50 2.75
N ARG A 87 6.34 11.42 2.44
CA ARG A 87 7.24 10.41 2.97
C ARG A 87 7.66 10.74 4.39
N THR A 88 7.62 9.75 5.27
CA THR A 88 8.25 9.77 6.58
C THR A 88 9.37 8.73 6.59
N ALA A 89 10.56 9.12 7.06
CA ALA A 89 11.68 8.22 7.20
C ALA A 89 11.45 7.20 8.31
N LYS A 90 12.03 6.02 8.15
CA LYS A 90 12.11 5.02 9.21
C LYS A 90 13.04 5.51 10.33
N ASP A 91 12.68 5.22 11.56
CA ASP A 91 13.45 5.66 12.73
C ASP A 91 14.91 5.17 12.62
N LYS A 92 15.88 6.08 12.80
CA LYS A 92 17.34 5.85 12.66
C LYS A 92 17.84 5.45 11.26
N GLU A 93 16.97 5.40 10.27
CA GLU A 93 17.29 5.07 8.88
C GLU A 93 16.70 6.15 7.94
N PRO A 94 17.31 7.35 7.86
CA PRO A 94 16.69 8.50 7.17
C PRO A 94 16.53 8.31 5.67
N LEU A 95 17.27 7.38 5.06
CA LEU A 95 17.13 7.03 3.64
C LEU A 95 16.12 5.89 3.38
N ALA A 96 15.63 5.22 4.42
CA ALA A 96 14.57 4.23 4.30
C ALA A 96 13.19 4.85 4.57
N THR A 97 12.20 4.44 3.79
CA THR A 97 10.81 4.90 3.95
C THR A 97 10.06 4.04 4.95
N ASP A 98 9.40 4.69 5.93
CA ASP A 98 8.46 4.02 6.85
C ASP A 98 7.01 4.18 6.38
N TYR A 99 6.61 5.41 6.04
CA TYR A 99 5.29 5.72 5.49
C TYR A 99 5.43 6.62 4.27
N SER A 100 4.63 6.36 3.24
CA SER A 100 4.54 7.22 2.06
C SER A 100 3.31 6.87 1.23
N GLU A 101 2.92 7.80 0.36
CA GLU A 101 2.23 7.49 -0.87
C GLU A 101 3.29 7.09 -1.90
N PHE A 102 3.09 6.01 -2.63
CA PHE A 102 4.08 5.50 -3.59
C PHE A 102 3.45 5.15 -4.93
N VAL A 103 4.01 5.68 -5.99
CA VAL A 103 3.68 5.32 -7.37
C VAL A 103 4.94 4.79 -8.02
N TYR A 104 4.83 3.66 -8.72
CA TYR A 104 5.98 3.07 -9.40
C TYR A 104 5.62 2.42 -10.72
N LEU A 105 6.61 2.39 -11.59
CA LEU A 105 6.59 1.74 -12.89
C LEU A 105 7.27 0.38 -12.80
N ARG A 106 6.75 -0.58 -13.56
CA ARG A 106 7.37 -1.88 -13.82
C ARG A 106 7.89 -1.90 -15.23
N ASN A 107 9.19 -1.69 -15.41
CA ASN A 107 9.84 -1.76 -16.70
C ASN A 107 10.43 -3.15 -16.89
N PHE A 108 9.63 -4.10 -17.41
CA PHE A 108 10.06 -5.48 -17.68
C PHE A 108 9.94 -5.87 -19.16
N ASP A 109 9.48 -4.96 -20.01
CA ASP A 109 9.44 -5.17 -21.46
C ASP A 109 10.51 -4.32 -22.15
N PRO A 110 11.57 -4.96 -22.70
CA PRO A 110 12.65 -4.25 -23.38
C PRO A 110 12.20 -3.58 -24.70
N GLU A 111 11.03 -3.92 -25.23
CA GLU A 111 10.48 -3.30 -26.43
C GLU A 111 9.55 -2.10 -26.11
N GLY A 112 9.33 -1.81 -24.82
CA GLY A 112 8.50 -0.67 -24.39
C GLY A 112 7.00 -0.82 -24.68
N LYS A 113 6.53 -2.03 -24.90
CA LYS A 113 5.09 -2.30 -25.12
C LYS A 113 4.29 -2.10 -23.82
N VAL A 114 2.99 -1.92 -23.97
CA VAL A 114 2.09 -1.84 -22.82
C VAL A 114 2.16 -3.14 -22.01
N GLN A 115 2.59 -3.02 -20.77
CA GLN A 115 2.61 -4.12 -19.81
C GLN A 115 1.38 -4.05 -18.92
N GLU A 116 0.65 -5.16 -18.77
CA GLU A 116 -0.39 -5.26 -17.75
C GLU A 116 0.19 -5.00 -16.37
N GLY A 117 -0.38 -4.03 -15.63
CA GLY A 117 0.17 -3.60 -14.35
C GLY A 117 1.53 -2.88 -14.44
N GLY A 118 1.86 -2.27 -15.59
CA GLY A 118 3.10 -1.52 -15.80
C GLY A 118 3.26 -0.30 -14.90
N ILE A 119 2.16 0.23 -14.35
CA ILE A 119 2.18 1.26 -13.31
C ILE A 119 1.26 0.86 -12.15
N GLN A 120 1.67 1.16 -10.92
CA GLN A 120 0.85 0.89 -9.74
C GLN A 120 1.03 1.96 -8.66
N TYR A 121 -0.07 2.27 -7.95
CA TYR A 121 -0.04 2.93 -6.66
C TYR A 121 -0.04 1.89 -5.54
N ALA A 122 0.92 1.97 -4.64
CA ALA A 122 1.08 1.06 -3.51
C ALA A 122 1.81 1.76 -2.34
N PRO A 123 1.11 2.41 -1.42
CA PRO A 123 1.73 3.15 -0.33
C PRO A 123 2.56 2.24 0.57
N HIS A 124 3.52 2.85 1.28
CA HIS A 124 4.23 2.19 2.35
C HIS A 124 3.54 2.44 3.68
N LEU A 125 3.31 1.39 4.44
CA LEU A 125 2.86 1.44 5.83
C LEU A 125 3.83 0.60 6.67
N ARG A 126 4.52 1.25 7.65
CA ARG A 126 5.50 0.58 8.52
C ARG A 126 6.58 -0.15 7.70
N ALA A 127 7.16 0.55 6.76
CA ALA A 127 8.15 0.06 5.80
C ALA A 127 7.67 -1.12 4.93
N THR A 128 6.36 -1.38 4.88
CA THR A 128 5.75 -2.43 4.04
C THR A 128 5.04 -1.79 2.86
N ASN A 129 5.45 -2.14 1.65
CA ASN A 129 4.75 -1.77 0.42
C ASN A 129 3.49 -2.63 0.24
N LEU A 130 2.35 -2.00 -0.09
CA LEU A 130 1.05 -2.69 -0.18
C LEU A 130 0.69 -3.14 -1.61
N TRP A 131 1.67 -3.45 -2.44
CA TRP A 131 1.47 -3.75 -3.87
C TRP A 131 0.56 -4.97 -4.12
N ASP A 132 0.59 -5.96 -3.25
CA ASP A 132 -0.12 -7.22 -3.38
C ASP A 132 -1.56 -7.17 -2.83
N VAL A 133 -1.84 -6.29 -1.86
CA VAL A 133 -3.20 -6.10 -1.31
C VAL A 133 -3.99 -4.98 -1.99
N LEU A 134 -3.34 -4.14 -2.81
CA LEU A 134 -3.97 -3.05 -3.55
C LEU A 134 -3.97 -3.28 -5.07
N PHE A 135 -4.22 -4.51 -5.48
CA PHE A 135 -4.33 -4.91 -6.89
C PHE A 135 -5.20 -4.00 -7.77
N PRO A 136 -6.34 -3.45 -7.31
CA PRO A 136 -7.16 -2.57 -8.14
C PRO A 136 -6.50 -1.25 -8.56
N TYR A 137 -5.40 -0.84 -7.93
CA TYR A 137 -4.71 0.43 -8.20
C TYR A 137 -3.50 0.24 -9.09
N GLN A 138 -3.63 -0.54 -10.15
CA GLN A 138 -2.64 -0.69 -11.21
C GLN A 138 -3.28 -0.55 -12.58
N ALA A 139 -2.46 -0.20 -13.57
CA ALA A 139 -2.87 -0.06 -14.96
C ALA A 139 -1.78 -0.51 -15.92
N GLY A 140 -2.17 -0.73 -17.17
CA GLY A 140 -1.22 -0.91 -18.26
C GLY A 140 -0.41 0.36 -18.48
N ALA A 141 0.89 0.20 -18.75
CA ALA A 141 1.76 1.31 -19.10
C ALA A 141 2.77 0.89 -20.16
N ALA A 142 2.98 1.76 -21.16
CA ALA A 142 4.07 1.65 -22.13
C ALA A 142 5.20 2.58 -21.71
N ILE A 143 6.36 2.01 -21.39
CA ILE A 143 7.54 2.76 -20.95
C ILE A 143 8.51 2.84 -22.11
N LYS A 144 8.77 4.05 -22.62
CA LYS A 144 9.79 4.27 -23.65
C LYS A 144 11.16 3.85 -23.11
N GLN A 145 11.87 3.02 -23.86
CA GLN A 145 13.21 2.58 -23.49
C GLN A 145 14.27 3.61 -23.85
N GLU A 146 14.00 4.45 -24.87
CA GLU A 146 14.85 5.55 -25.26
C GLU A 146 14.16 6.90 -25.06
N GLY A 147 14.93 7.91 -24.63
CA GLY A 147 14.43 9.25 -24.34
C GLY A 147 13.62 9.31 -23.04
N TRP A 148 12.95 10.41 -22.84
CA TRP A 148 12.22 10.68 -21.61
C TRP A 148 10.80 10.09 -21.61
N ASN A 149 10.42 9.50 -20.49
CA ASN A 149 9.03 9.31 -20.08
C ASN A 149 8.69 10.42 -19.10
N HIS A 150 7.60 11.13 -19.35
CA HIS A 150 7.13 12.19 -18.47
C HIS A 150 6.06 11.65 -17.53
N LEU A 151 6.32 11.73 -16.22
CA LEU A 151 5.34 11.43 -15.18
C LEU A 151 4.81 12.72 -14.57
N LYS A 152 3.47 12.77 -14.41
CA LYS A 152 2.78 13.83 -13.69
C LYS A 152 1.80 13.23 -12.69
N LEU A 153 1.92 13.68 -11.43
CA LEU A 153 1.00 13.31 -10.35
C LEU A 153 0.24 14.57 -9.92
N VAL A 154 -1.07 14.54 -10.03
CA VAL A 154 -1.97 15.59 -9.50
C VAL A 154 -2.55 15.06 -8.20
N VAL A 155 -2.23 15.70 -7.08
CA VAL A 155 -2.51 15.21 -5.72
C VAL A 155 -3.36 16.21 -4.96
N SER A 156 -4.60 15.83 -4.62
CA SER A 156 -5.44 16.55 -3.66
C SER A 156 -5.23 16.01 -2.23
N LYS A 157 -6.06 16.42 -1.26
CA LYS A 157 -5.94 15.88 0.11
C LYS A 157 -6.16 14.36 0.16
N GLN A 158 -7.13 13.85 -0.61
CA GLN A 158 -7.57 12.46 -0.53
C GLN A 158 -7.46 11.71 -1.85
N GLN A 159 -7.25 12.38 -2.98
CA GLN A 159 -7.24 11.74 -4.30
C GLN A 159 -5.94 12.01 -5.04
N MET A 160 -5.67 11.19 -6.05
CA MET A 160 -4.56 11.39 -6.97
C MET A 160 -4.93 10.92 -8.37
N LYS A 161 -4.47 11.67 -9.37
CA LYS A 161 -4.40 11.23 -10.76
C LYS A 161 -2.95 11.12 -11.19
N VAL A 162 -2.64 10.09 -11.97
CA VAL A 162 -1.30 9.85 -12.50
C VAL A 162 -1.36 9.83 -14.01
N TYR A 163 -0.46 10.60 -14.61
CA TYR A 163 -0.29 10.68 -16.05
C TYR A 163 1.09 10.17 -16.43
N LEU A 164 1.15 9.38 -17.50
CA LEU A 164 2.39 8.94 -18.12
C LEU A 164 2.37 9.38 -19.60
N ASN A 165 3.36 10.18 -20.00
CA ASN A 165 3.43 10.72 -21.36
C ASN A 165 2.12 11.40 -21.81
N GLU A 166 1.57 12.25 -20.95
CA GLU A 166 0.33 13.03 -21.14
C GLU A 166 -0.99 12.22 -21.03
N GLU A 167 -0.93 10.88 -20.99
CA GLU A 167 -2.13 10.04 -20.83
C GLU A 167 -2.45 9.81 -19.35
N GLU A 168 -3.71 10.01 -18.94
CA GLU A 168 -4.17 9.62 -17.59
C GLU A 168 -4.20 8.10 -17.51
N VAL A 169 -3.28 7.52 -16.71
CA VAL A 169 -3.14 6.06 -16.58
C VAL A 169 -3.72 5.51 -15.28
N LEU A 170 -3.79 6.33 -14.22
CA LEU A 170 -4.38 5.93 -12.94
C LEU A 170 -5.19 7.06 -12.32
N TRP A 171 -6.33 6.72 -11.76
CA TRP A 171 -7.06 7.52 -10.79
C TRP A 171 -7.16 6.77 -9.46
N ILE A 172 -6.66 7.39 -8.41
CA ILE A 172 -6.71 6.88 -7.04
C ILE A 172 -7.75 7.70 -6.29
N PRO A 173 -8.95 7.16 -6.07
CA PRO A 173 -10.06 7.89 -5.44
C PRO A 173 -9.89 8.09 -3.93
N GLU A 174 -8.96 7.39 -3.30
CA GLU A 174 -8.59 7.55 -1.90
C GLU A 174 -7.13 7.18 -1.70
N LEU A 175 -6.33 8.15 -1.27
CA LEU A 175 -4.95 7.92 -0.85
C LEU A 175 -4.94 7.14 0.46
N LEU A 176 -4.17 6.07 0.50
CA LEU A 176 -4.20 5.07 1.57
C LEU A 176 -2.95 5.08 2.46
N GLY A 177 -2.04 6.02 2.23
CA GLY A 177 -0.93 6.28 3.14
C GLY A 177 -1.42 6.75 4.51
N ARG A 178 -0.50 7.00 5.43
CA ARG A 178 -0.81 7.50 6.77
C ARG A 178 -0.80 9.02 6.83
N ASP A 179 0.21 9.62 6.21
CA ASP A 179 0.56 11.03 6.42
C ASP A 179 -0.06 11.93 5.35
N VAL A 180 -0.49 13.12 5.76
CA VAL A 180 -1.10 14.12 4.86
C VAL A 180 -0.07 15.09 4.28
N ALA A 181 1.16 15.06 4.78
CA ALA A 181 2.30 15.84 4.30
C ALA A 181 3.60 15.12 4.69
N GLY A 182 4.67 15.33 3.93
CA GLY A 182 5.97 14.74 4.22
C GLY A 182 6.98 14.97 3.08
N GLY A 183 8.11 14.30 3.18
CA GLY A 183 9.18 14.36 2.20
C GLY A 183 8.85 13.73 0.86
N LEU A 184 9.85 13.74 -0.02
CA LEU A 184 9.83 13.09 -1.32
C LEU A 184 11.11 12.29 -1.51
N SER A 185 11.01 11.12 -2.16
CA SER A 185 12.17 10.37 -2.64
C SER A 185 11.89 9.73 -4.00
N LEU A 186 12.95 9.50 -4.74
CA LEU A 186 12.96 8.73 -5.97
C LEU A 186 13.71 7.42 -5.74
N SER A 187 13.33 6.34 -6.39
CA SER A 187 13.95 5.03 -6.21
C SER A 187 13.93 4.18 -7.47
N GLY A 188 14.85 3.22 -7.55
CA GLY A 188 14.91 2.24 -8.62
C GLY A 188 15.75 2.66 -9.84
N ASN A 189 15.92 1.71 -10.77
CA ASN A 189 16.84 1.84 -11.89
C ASN A 189 16.39 2.85 -12.93
N GLY A 190 17.07 3.99 -13.02
CA GLY A 190 16.76 5.00 -14.03
C GLY A 190 17.54 6.29 -13.91
N ILE A 191 17.34 7.15 -14.89
CA ILE A 191 17.83 8.53 -14.90
C ILE A 191 16.62 9.44 -14.70
N TYR A 192 16.70 10.34 -13.73
CA TYR A 192 15.64 11.27 -13.34
C TYR A 192 16.08 12.70 -13.63
N ALA A 193 15.19 13.51 -14.20
CA ALA A 193 15.44 14.91 -14.53
C ALA A 193 14.16 15.75 -14.41
N ASN A 194 14.32 17.07 -14.50
CA ASN A 194 13.24 18.05 -14.65
C ASN A 194 12.14 17.91 -13.58
N LEU A 195 12.52 17.69 -12.31
CA LEU A 195 11.54 17.64 -11.22
C LEU A 195 10.97 19.00 -10.94
N VAL A 196 9.67 19.16 -11.15
CA VAL A 196 8.89 20.37 -10.87
C VAL A 196 7.84 20.05 -9.82
N ILE A 197 7.73 20.92 -8.83
CA ILE A 197 6.70 20.82 -7.80
C ILE A 197 5.88 22.09 -7.81
N SER A 198 4.55 21.93 -7.95
CA SER A 198 3.58 23.01 -7.96
C SER A 198 2.62 22.85 -6.78
N PRO A 199 2.96 23.37 -5.58
CA PRO A 199 2.15 23.20 -4.39
C PRO A 199 0.76 23.82 -4.58
N ASN A 200 -0.26 23.12 -4.07
CA ASN A 200 -1.68 23.50 -4.13
C ASN A 200 -2.29 23.59 -5.54
N GLU A 201 -1.55 23.29 -6.59
CA GLU A 201 -2.10 23.19 -7.96
C GLU A 201 -2.68 21.79 -8.19
N THR A 202 -3.93 21.60 -7.81
CA THR A 202 -4.62 20.28 -7.85
C THR A 202 -5.46 20.07 -9.11
N GLU A 203 -5.39 20.98 -10.08
CA GLU A 203 -6.13 20.95 -11.36
C GLU A 203 -7.64 20.67 -11.19
N GLY A 204 -8.22 21.11 -10.08
CA GLY A 204 -9.63 20.89 -9.76
C GLY A 204 -9.97 19.49 -9.22
N LEU A 205 -8.96 18.67 -8.91
CA LEU A 205 -9.19 17.38 -8.26
C LEU A 205 -9.78 17.60 -6.85
N PRO A 206 -10.94 16.99 -6.52
CA PRO A 206 -11.61 17.21 -5.23
C PRO A 206 -10.75 16.80 -4.04
N ASP A 207 -10.89 17.55 -2.93
CA ASP A 207 -10.21 17.25 -1.68
C ASP A 207 -10.81 16.06 -0.92
N ASP A 208 -12.10 15.79 -1.12
CA ASP A 208 -12.78 14.64 -0.52
C ASP A 208 -12.43 13.35 -1.27
N LYS A 209 -12.51 12.23 -0.56
CA LYS A 209 -12.33 10.92 -1.20
C LYS A 209 -13.44 10.62 -2.18
N GLY A 210 -13.09 9.99 -3.29
CA GLY A 210 -14.06 9.50 -4.28
C GLY A 210 -14.93 8.38 -3.70
N ALA A 211 -16.11 8.18 -4.29
CA ALA A 211 -17.05 7.16 -3.85
C ALA A 211 -16.46 5.74 -3.91
N ASP A 212 -16.66 4.95 -2.87
CA ASP A 212 -16.46 3.49 -2.94
C ASP A 212 -17.74 2.84 -3.48
N LEU A 213 -17.69 2.37 -4.71
CA LEU A 213 -18.83 1.75 -5.39
C LEU A 213 -19.30 0.46 -4.70
N THR A 214 -18.49 -0.13 -3.83
CA THR A 214 -18.84 -1.33 -3.07
C THR A 214 -19.54 -1.04 -1.74
N ASN A 215 -19.60 0.21 -1.28
CA ASN A 215 -20.13 0.55 0.05
C ASN A 215 -21.59 0.11 0.27
N ASN A 216 -22.40 0.15 -0.79
CA ASN A 216 -23.81 -0.25 -0.73
C ASN A 216 -24.03 -1.72 -1.11
N ASP A 217 -22.97 -2.47 -1.39
CA ASP A 217 -23.08 -3.89 -1.68
C ASP A 217 -23.08 -4.70 -0.38
N LEU A 218 -24.28 -5.10 0.04
CA LEU A 218 -24.52 -5.83 1.29
C LEU A 218 -23.91 -7.25 1.31
N ARG A 219 -23.29 -7.70 0.22
CA ARG A 219 -22.62 -9.01 0.16
C ARG A 219 -21.24 -8.99 0.82
N TYR A 220 -20.61 -7.80 0.97
CA TYR A 220 -19.30 -7.67 1.57
C TYR A 220 -19.35 -7.79 3.09
N LEU A 221 -18.49 -8.62 3.67
CA LEU A 221 -18.30 -8.70 5.11
C LEU A 221 -17.41 -7.54 5.56
N ARG A 222 -18.00 -6.54 6.19
CA ARG A 222 -17.28 -5.31 6.58
C ARG A 222 -17.09 -5.15 8.10
N LYS A 223 -17.71 -6.00 8.90
CA LYS A 223 -17.63 -5.95 10.37
C LYS A 223 -16.84 -7.14 10.87
N TRP A 224 -15.66 -6.85 11.37
CA TRP A 224 -14.76 -7.86 11.89
C TRP A 224 -14.28 -7.52 13.28
N GLN A 225 -13.90 -8.53 14.03
CA GLN A 225 -13.09 -8.43 15.23
C GLN A 225 -11.78 -9.16 14.98
N ARG A 226 -10.67 -8.62 15.45
CA ARG A 226 -9.37 -9.28 15.38
C ARG A 226 -8.86 -9.71 16.75
N SER A 227 -8.11 -10.80 16.79
CA SER A 227 -7.32 -11.25 17.95
C SER A 227 -6.05 -10.42 18.12
N GLN A 228 -5.28 -10.71 19.17
CA GLN A 228 -3.87 -10.36 19.22
C GLN A 228 -3.09 -11.15 18.16
N GLU A 229 -1.88 -10.67 17.83
CA GLU A 229 -0.96 -11.36 16.94
C GLU A 229 -0.34 -12.55 17.65
N VAL A 230 -0.24 -13.69 16.96
CA VAL A 230 0.52 -14.84 17.42
C VAL A 230 1.58 -15.23 16.39
N LEU A 231 2.65 -15.85 16.85
CA LEU A 231 3.69 -16.36 15.97
C LEU A 231 3.35 -17.81 15.58
N LEU A 232 3.52 -18.11 14.30
CA LEU A 232 3.37 -19.44 13.72
C LEU A 232 4.68 -19.78 13.01
N SER A 233 5.28 -20.90 13.36
CA SER A 233 6.51 -21.35 12.70
C SER A 233 6.27 -21.56 11.21
N LYS A 234 7.27 -21.24 10.39
CA LYS A 234 7.17 -21.43 8.94
C LYS A 234 6.92 -22.91 8.62
N GLY A 235 5.93 -23.20 7.79
CA GLY A 235 5.51 -24.57 7.46
C GLY A 235 4.52 -25.21 8.44
N GLN A 236 4.27 -24.63 9.60
CA GLN A 236 3.24 -25.11 10.53
C GLN A 236 1.84 -24.75 10.00
N ASN A 237 0.88 -25.67 10.14
CA ASN A 237 -0.54 -25.45 9.84
C ASN A 237 -1.33 -25.10 11.11
N ILE A 238 -2.44 -24.39 10.90
CA ILE A 238 -3.43 -24.10 11.94
C ILE A 238 -4.51 -25.18 11.94
N THR A 239 -4.92 -25.58 13.14
CA THR A 239 -5.95 -26.60 13.39
C THR A 239 -7.05 -26.03 14.29
N SER A 240 -8.11 -26.80 14.56
CA SER A 240 -9.15 -26.40 15.51
C SER A 240 -8.63 -26.25 16.95
N ALA A 241 -7.48 -26.83 17.29
CA ALA A 241 -6.86 -26.68 18.60
C ALA A 241 -6.20 -25.31 18.81
N ASP A 242 -5.92 -24.59 17.72
CA ASP A 242 -5.28 -23.28 17.73
C ASP A 242 -6.32 -22.13 17.75
N ILE A 243 -7.62 -22.45 17.71
CA ILE A 243 -8.68 -21.45 17.79
C ILE A 243 -8.60 -20.74 19.14
N PRO A 244 -8.58 -19.36 19.13
CA PRO A 244 -8.55 -18.58 20.36
C PRO A 244 -9.69 -18.98 21.31
N ASP A 245 -9.36 -19.14 22.57
CA ASP A 245 -10.34 -19.48 23.61
C ASP A 245 -11.15 -18.25 24.10
N SER A 246 -11.96 -18.47 25.14
CA SER A 246 -12.81 -17.42 25.69
C SER A 246 -12.06 -16.28 26.38
N THR A 247 -10.76 -16.41 26.62
CA THR A 247 -9.91 -15.38 27.25
C THR A 247 -9.33 -14.40 26.25
N GLU A 248 -9.42 -14.70 24.93
CA GLU A 248 -8.92 -13.83 23.86
C GLU A 248 -9.59 -12.46 23.87
N SER A 249 -8.77 -11.44 23.74
CA SER A 249 -9.20 -10.04 23.64
C SER A 249 -9.48 -9.67 22.18
N TRP A 250 -10.75 -9.57 21.83
CA TRP A 250 -11.19 -9.21 20.48
C TRP A 250 -11.34 -7.70 20.32
N THR A 251 -10.73 -7.13 19.30
CA THR A 251 -10.82 -5.71 18.95
C THR A 251 -11.58 -5.54 17.64
N ALA A 252 -12.62 -4.69 17.63
CA ALA A 252 -13.33 -4.35 16.40
C ALA A 252 -12.40 -3.62 15.41
N ILE A 253 -12.48 -3.99 14.15
CA ILE A 253 -11.76 -3.32 13.06
C ILE A 253 -12.70 -2.97 11.92
N ALA A 254 -12.47 -1.80 11.30
CA ALA A 254 -13.16 -1.38 10.10
C ALA A 254 -12.44 -1.89 8.85
N THR A 255 -13.21 -2.17 7.82
CA THR A 255 -12.65 -2.42 6.48
C THR A 255 -12.38 -1.11 5.76
N GLU A 256 -11.37 -1.13 4.92
CA GLU A 256 -11.09 -0.09 3.93
C GLU A 256 -11.98 -0.25 2.69
N ARG A 257 -11.70 0.53 1.65
CA ARG A 257 -12.37 0.41 0.34
C ARG A 257 -12.39 -1.04 -0.13
N PHE A 258 -13.41 -1.39 -0.91
CA PHE A 258 -13.63 -2.75 -1.44
C PHE A 258 -13.82 -3.82 -0.34
N GLY A 259 -14.03 -3.42 0.93
CA GLY A 259 -14.12 -4.36 2.04
C GLY A 259 -12.79 -4.97 2.46
N LEU A 260 -11.66 -4.34 2.14
CA LEU A 260 -10.33 -4.78 2.52
C LEU A 260 -10.13 -4.67 4.04
N VAL A 261 -9.82 -5.77 4.68
CA VAL A 261 -9.25 -5.82 6.02
C VAL A 261 -7.74 -5.75 5.89
N ASN A 262 -7.16 -4.57 6.05
CA ASN A 262 -5.72 -4.34 5.96
C ASN A 262 -5.08 -4.52 7.33
N LEU A 263 -4.47 -5.66 7.59
CA LEU A 263 -3.87 -5.99 8.88
C LEU A 263 -2.57 -5.23 9.14
N ILE A 264 -1.87 -4.73 8.11
CA ILE A 264 -0.67 -3.90 8.27
C ILE A 264 -0.96 -2.63 9.09
N ARG A 265 -2.20 -2.10 9.04
CA ARG A 265 -2.57 -0.92 9.85
C ARG A 265 -2.65 -1.22 11.34
N HIS A 266 -2.95 -2.44 11.69
CA HIS A 266 -3.32 -2.83 13.06
C HIS A 266 -2.28 -3.70 13.75
N ALA A 267 -1.37 -4.27 12.99
CA ALA A 267 -0.36 -5.21 13.44
C ALA A 267 1.03 -4.54 13.52
N SER A 268 1.97 -5.19 14.18
CA SER A 268 3.39 -4.84 14.06
C SER A 268 3.89 -5.23 12.64
N SER A 269 5.15 -4.87 12.29
CA SER A 269 5.72 -5.27 10.99
C SER A 269 5.43 -6.74 10.67
N PRO A 270 4.98 -7.10 9.44
CA PRO A 270 4.67 -8.48 9.08
C PRO A 270 5.89 -9.40 9.06
N PHE A 271 7.08 -8.82 8.87
CA PHE A 271 8.30 -9.60 8.72
C PHE A 271 8.86 -10.05 10.05
N THR A 272 9.08 -11.36 10.18
CA THR A 272 9.75 -11.99 11.33
C THR A 272 10.57 -13.16 10.79
N GLU A 273 11.87 -13.19 11.07
CA GLU A 273 12.76 -14.25 10.60
C GLU A 273 12.29 -15.62 11.10
N GLY A 274 12.14 -16.58 10.20
CA GLY A 274 11.78 -17.97 10.49
C GLY A 274 10.34 -18.21 10.96
N ASN A 275 9.54 -17.16 11.14
CA ASN A 275 8.16 -17.26 11.59
C ASN A 275 7.22 -16.45 10.69
N ARG A 276 5.92 -16.78 10.77
CA ARG A 276 4.82 -15.99 10.23
C ARG A 276 4.05 -15.37 11.38
N LYS A 277 3.43 -14.22 11.17
CA LYS A 277 2.47 -13.66 12.11
C LYS A 277 1.08 -14.06 11.68
N VAL A 278 0.25 -14.39 12.64
CA VAL A 278 -1.15 -14.77 12.44
C VAL A 278 -2.04 -13.87 13.27
N VAL A 279 -3.11 -13.39 12.65
CA VAL A 279 -4.25 -12.75 13.33
C VAL A 279 -5.50 -13.55 13.00
N TRP A 280 -6.32 -13.80 14.01
CA TRP A 280 -7.66 -14.33 13.81
C TRP A 280 -8.65 -13.19 13.57
N LEU A 281 -9.45 -13.37 12.55
CA LEU A 281 -10.58 -12.49 12.24
C LEU A 281 -11.87 -13.22 12.54
N LYS A 282 -12.79 -12.54 13.24
CA LYS A 282 -14.08 -13.10 13.66
C LYS A 282 -15.23 -12.23 13.19
N THR A 283 -16.26 -12.87 12.64
CA THR A 283 -17.56 -12.23 12.38
C THR A 283 -18.69 -13.19 12.66
N THR A 284 -19.91 -12.67 12.84
CA THR A 284 -21.11 -13.46 13.06
C THR A 284 -22.04 -13.32 11.86
N VAL A 285 -22.50 -14.48 11.36
CA VAL A 285 -23.51 -14.55 10.30
C VAL A 285 -24.79 -15.18 10.90
N TYR A 286 -25.93 -14.53 10.68
CA TYR A 286 -27.23 -15.08 11.03
C TYR A 286 -27.92 -15.61 9.79
N SER A 287 -28.38 -16.85 9.81
CA SER A 287 -29.08 -17.49 8.72
C SER A 287 -30.55 -17.75 9.07
N ASP A 288 -31.44 -17.47 8.12
CA ASP A 288 -32.87 -17.67 8.32
C ASP A 288 -33.27 -19.16 8.26
N THR A 289 -32.46 -19.98 7.55
CA THR A 289 -32.66 -21.42 7.36
C THR A 289 -31.32 -22.14 7.35
N ASP A 290 -31.33 -23.47 7.42
CA ASP A 290 -30.16 -24.29 7.07
C ASP A 290 -29.89 -24.16 5.58
N GLN A 291 -28.70 -23.70 5.22
CA GLN A 291 -28.34 -23.45 3.83
C GLN A 291 -26.82 -23.41 3.62
N PHE A 292 -26.40 -23.56 2.37
CA PHE A 292 -25.03 -23.31 1.96
C PHE A 292 -24.92 -21.93 1.27
N LYS A 293 -23.82 -21.23 1.51
CA LYS A 293 -23.46 -19.97 0.82
C LYS A 293 -22.07 -20.05 0.24
N GLN A 294 -21.93 -19.48 -0.93
CA GLN A 294 -20.61 -19.29 -1.53
C GLN A 294 -20.00 -17.96 -1.07
N LEU A 295 -18.78 -18.04 -0.57
CA LEU A 295 -17.96 -16.90 -0.18
C LEU A 295 -16.81 -16.74 -1.18
N ASP A 296 -16.72 -15.63 -1.86
CA ASP A 296 -15.52 -15.19 -2.58
C ASP A 296 -14.56 -14.63 -1.54
N LEU A 297 -13.34 -15.16 -1.48
CA LEU A 297 -12.34 -14.80 -0.48
C LEU A 297 -11.01 -14.47 -1.15
N GLY A 298 -10.61 -13.20 -1.07
CA GLY A 298 -9.28 -12.73 -1.40
C GLY A 298 -8.42 -12.67 -0.15
N TYR A 299 -7.14 -13.02 -0.25
CA TYR A 299 -6.23 -13.04 0.89
C TYR A 299 -4.76 -12.94 0.47
N SER A 300 -3.97 -12.43 1.41
CA SER A 300 -2.50 -12.42 1.38
C SER A 300 -2.00 -12.66 2.83
N ASP A 301 -1.21 -13.76 3.19
CA ASP A 301 -0.75 -14.78 2.21
C ASP A 301 -1.50 -16.09 2.38
N ASP A 302 -1.65 -16.59 3.62
CA ASP A 302 -2.31 -17.88 3.94
C ASP A 302 -3.54 -17.65 4.81
N VAL A 303 -4.56 -18.48 4.59
CA VAL A 303 -5.81 -18.46 5.38
C VAL A 303 -6.28 -19.83 5.80
N TRP A 304 -6.87 -19.91 6.99
CA TRP A 304 -7.61 -21.05 7.51
C TRP A 304 -8.99 -20.56 7.94
N VAL A 305 -10.04 -21.14 7.36
CA VAL A 305 -11.43 -20.73 7.58
C VAL A 305 -12.15 -21.79 8.42
N PHE A 306 -12.81 -21.35 9.49
CA PHE A 306 -13.59 -22.20 10.39
C PHE A 306 -15.02 -21.67 10.51
N VAL A 307 -15.97 -22.60 10.53
CA VAL A 307 -17.39 -22.34 10.75
C VAL A 307 -17.81 -23.04 12.04
N ASN A 308 -18.22 -22.29 13.06
CA ASN A 308 -18.53 -22.83 14.38
C ASN A 308 -17.43 -23.74 14.95
N GLY A 309 -16.15 -23.39 14.73
CA GLY A 309 -14.98 -24.16 15.19
C GLY A 309 -14.59 -25.35 14.30
N TYR A 310 -15.36 -25.69 13.26
CA TYR A 310 -15.02 -26.75 12.32
C TYR A 310 -14.26 -26.20 11.12
N PRO A 311 -13.15 -26.86 10.68
CA PRO A 311 -12.38 -26.40 9.53
C PRO A 311 -13.22 -26.52 8.25
N ALA A 312 -13.25 -25.44 7.48
CA ALA A 312 -14.02 -25.36 6.23
C ALA A 312 -13.14 -25.15 5.00
N TYR A 313 -12.00 -24.46 5.14
CA TYR A 313 -11.10 -24.20 4.02
C TYR A 313 -9.69 -23.85 4.50
N VAL A 314 -8.68 -24.20 3.69
CA VAL A 314 -7.30 -23.77 3.82
C VAL A 314 -6.84 -23.23 2.46
N GLY A 315 -6.26 -22.04 2.45
CA GLY A 315 -5.77 -21.40 1.23
C GLY A 315 -4.37 -20.85 1.42
N GLN A 316 -3.56 -20.93 0.35
CA GLN A 316 -2.23 -20.37 0.27
C GLN A 316 -2.11 -19.52 -0.98
N ASN A 317 -1.51 -18.32 -0.86
CA ASN A 317 -1.40 -17.34 -1.93
C ASN A 317 -0.09 -16.54 -1.87
N THR A 318 0.99 -17.14 -1.40
CA THR A 318 2.29 -16.46 -1.36
C THR A 318 2.82 -16.24 -2.76
N TYR A 319 3.15 -14.99 -3.09
CA TYR A 319 3.71 -14.59 -4.38
C TYR A 319 5.01 -15.34 -4.72
N GLY A 320 5.14 -15.74 -6.00
CA GLY A 320 6.33 -16.44 -6.50
C GLY A 320 6.37 -17.93 -6.19
N TYR A 321 5.42 -18.46 -5.42
CA TYR A 321 5.31 -19.89 -5.16
C TYR A 321 4.35 -20.57 -6.14
N PRO A 322 4.56 -21.88 -6.48
CA PRO A 322 3.68 -22.59 -7.41
C PRO A 322 2.21 -22.67 -6.97
N ILE A 323 1.94 -22.44 -5.69
CA ILE A 323 0.59 -22.49 -5.08
C ILE A 323 -0.12 -21.13 -5.09
N GLN A 324 0.55 -20.04 -5.54
CA GLN A 324 -0.06 -18.72 -5.61
C GLN A 324 -1.36 -18.73 -6.42
N LYS A 325 -2.32 -17.92 -5.99
CA LYS A 325 -3.59 -17.73 -6.68
C LYS A 325 -3.48 -16.65 -7.75
N GLN A 326 -4.44 -16.66 -8.68
CA GLN A 326 -4.59 -15.54 -9.60
C GLN A 326 -5.32 -14.38 -8.92
N PRO A 327 -5.00 -13.14 -9.28
CA PRO A 327 -3.93 -12.72 -10.19
C PRO A 327 -2.55 -12.69 -9.51
N SER A 328 -1.63 -13.54 -9.96
CA SER A 328 -0.21 -13.52 -9.60
C SER A 328 0.11 -13.31 -8.11
N GLY A 329 -0.48 -14.08 -7.21
CA GLY A 329 -0.25 -14.01 -5.77
C GLY A 329 -0.81 -12.75 -5.09
N ARG A 330 -1.62 -11.94 -5.80
CA ARG A 330 -2.23 -10.72 -5.24
C ARG A 330 -3.58 -11.02 -4.62
N LEU A 331 -3.95 -10.21 -3.64
CA LEU A 331 -5.25 -10.28 -2.99
C LEU A 331 -6.36 -9.88 -3.96
N SER A 332 -7.26 -10.80 -4.25
CA SER A 332 -8.42 -10.59 -5.12
C SER A 332 -9.58 -11.49 -4.70
N LEU A 333 -10.82 -11.05 -4.88
CA LEU A 333 -12.01 -11.90 -4.72
C LEU A 333 -12.01 -13.14 -5.63
N GLU A 334 -11.13 -13.18 -6.63
CA GLU A 334 -10.95 -14.32 -7.54
C GLU A 334 -10.02 -15.40 -6.96
N ASN A 335 -9.32 -15.13 -5.87
CA ASN A 335 -8.37 -16.08 -5.30
C ASN A 335 -9.05 -17.41 -4.92
N SER A 336 -10.24 -17.35 -4.31
CA SER A 336 -10.98 -18.54 -3.94
C SER A 336 -12.48 -18.31 -3.85
N ARG A 337 -13.24 -19.32 -4.24
CA ARG A 337 -14.69 -19.39 -4.01
C ARG A 337 -14.97 -20.65 -3.21
N ILE A 338 -15.43 -20.47 -1.97
CA ILE A 338 -15.64 -21.56 -1.02
C ILE A 338 -17.12 -21.68 -0.66
N GLN A 339 -17.57 -22.91 -0.44
CA GLN A 339 -18.94 -23.20 -0.01
C GLN A 339 -18.95 -23.42 1.50
N LEU A 340 -19.71 -22.58 2.21
CA LEU A 340 -19.80 -22.61 3.67
C LEU A 340 -21.19 -23.07 4.12
N PRO A 341 -21.31 -24.00 5.10
CA PRO A 341 -22.58 -24.41 5.69
C PRO A 341 -23.03 -23.40 6.75
N PHE A 342 -24.28 -22.98 6.70
CA PHE A 342 -24.93 -22.18 7.73
C PHE A 342 -26.16 -22.91 8.26
N GLN A 343 -26.23 -23.09 9.56
CA GLN A 343 -27.42 -23.56 10.25
C GLN A 343 -28.33 -22.35 10.51
N LYS A 344 -29.63 -22.60 10.64
CA LYS A 344 -30.58 -21.59 11.07
C LYS A 344 -30.15 -20.97 12.41
N GLY A 345 -30.10 -19.66 12.45
CA GLY A 345 -29.66 -18.91 13.63
C GLY A 345 -28.24 -18.36 13.49
N LYS A 346 -27.52 -18.28 14.60
CA LYS A 346 -26.19 -17.69 14.69
C LYS A 346 -25.11 -18.69 14.26
N THR A 347 -24.22 -18.26 13.39
CA THR A 347 -23.01 -18.97 12.99
C THR A 347 -21.81 -18.05 13.21
N GLU A 348 -20.77 -18.54 13.85
CA GLU A 348 -19.49 -17.87 13.97
C GLU A 348 -18.58 -18.26 12.79
N LEU A 349 -18.06 -17.25 12.09
CA LEU A 349 -17.06 -17.40 11.06
C LEU A 349 -15.73 -16.88 11.59
N LEU A 350 -14.72 -17.74 11.66
CA LEU A 350 -13.36 -17.43 12.05
C LEU A 350 -12.43 -17.62 10.85
N ILE A 351 -11.52 -16.69 10.65
CA ILE A 351 -10.47 -16.77 9.62
C ILE A 351 -9.14 -16.43 10.27
N ALA A 352 -8.24 -17.40 10.37
CA ALA A 352 -6.85 -17.13 10.66
C ALA A 352 -6.16 -16.64 9.38
N VAL A 353 -5.43 -15.55 9.47
CA VAL A 353 -4.71 -14.94 8.34
C VAL A 353 -3.24 -14.83 8.71
N ALA A 354 -2.37 -15.47 7.95
CA ALA A 354 -0.93 -15.42 8.17
C ALA A 354 -0.25 -14.51 7.16
N SER A 355 0.74 -13.74 7.61
CA SER A 355 1.65 -12.97 6.76
C SER A 355 2.90 -13.78 6.47
N ASP A 356 3.37 -13.79 5.23
CA ASP A 356 4.67 -14.34 4.82
C ASP A 356 5.43 -13.37 3.90
N PHE A 357 4.71 -12.55 3.10
CA PHE A 357 5.31 -11.70 2.09
C PHE A 357 4.52 -10.39 1.88
N PHE A 358 5.14 -9.23 2.16
CA PHE A 358 4.61 -7.86 1.97
C PHE A 358 3.27 -7.59 2.66
N GLY A 359 2.18 -7.41 1.89
CA GLY A 359 0.87 -7.05 2.42
C GLY A 359 0.23 -8.17 3.24
N TRP A 360 -0.74 -7.82 4.07
CA TRP A 360 -1.40 -8.75 4.96
C TRP A 360 -2.86 -8.37 5.13
N GLY A 361 -3.75 -9.22 4.66
CA GLY A 361 -5.16 -8.91 4.74
C GLY A 361 -6.09 -9.85 4.00
N ILE A 362 -7.39 -9.54 4.07
CA ILE A 362 -8.44 -10.26 3.34
C ILE A 362 -9.48 -9.31 2.74
N ILE A 363 -10.17 -9.79 1.70
CA ILE A 363 -11.48 -9.30 1.26
C ILE A 363 -12.44 -10.49 1.22
N ALA A 364 -13.64 -10.34 1.80
CA ALA A 364 -14.62 -11.40 1.83
C ALA A 364 -15.99 -10.90 1.36
N ARG A 365 -16.61 -11.63 0.41
CA ARG A 365 -17.90 -11.27 -0.19
C ARG A 365 -18.72 -12.52 -0.47
N PHE A 366 -19.93 -12.59 0.05
CA PHE A 366 -20.87 -13.62 -0.38
C PHE A 366 -21.32 -13.40 -1.84
N THR A 367 -21.40 -14.45 -2.63
CA THR A 367 -21.96 -14.34 -4.01
C THR A 367 -23.42 -13.93 -3.97
N ASN A 368 -24.15 -14.34 -2.93
CA ASN A 368 -25.54 -14.00 -2.67
C ASN A 368 -25.77 -13.94 -1.14
N ALA A 369 -26.30 -12.80 -0.68
CA ALA A 369 -26.61 -12.58 0.75
C ALA A 369 -28.10 -12.81 1.11
N TYR A 370 -28.93 -13.34 0.21
CA TYR A 370 -30.33 -13.62 0.51
C TYR A 370 -30.46 -14.64 1.64
N GLY A 371 -31.31 -14.35 2.64
CA GLY A 371 -31.53 -15.24 3.79
C GLY A 371 -30.37 -15.29 4.80
N ILE A 372 -29.41 -14.40 4.70
CA ILE A 372 -28.35 -14.19 5.71
C ILE A 372 -28.18 -12.69 6.03
N ARG A 373 -27.69 -12.37 7.24
CA ARG A 373 -27.27 -11.02 7.66
C ARG A 373 -26.02 -11.12 8.55
N PHE A 374 -25.20 -10.05 8.54
CA PHE A 374 -23.92 -9.99 9.26
C PHE A 374 -23.47 -8.55 9.54
#